data_1fe4b63676eb57db3ad32b0cada2c332
#
_entry.id   1fe4b63676eb57db3ad32b0cada2c332
#
_cell.length_a   1.000
_cell.length_b   1.000
_cell.length_c   1.000
_cell.angle_alpha   90.00
_cell.angle_beta   90.00
_cell.angle_gamma   90.00
#
_symmetry.space_group_name_H-M   'P 1'
#
loop_
_entity.id
_entity.type
_entity.pdbx_description
1 polymer ?
#
loop_
_entity_poly.entity_id
_entity_poly.type
_entity_poly.pdbx_seq_one_letter_code
_entity_poly.pdbx_strand_id
1 'polypeptide(L)' 'MAGASVHIDCKKHTVSDLLMMANVAKVHKRRIFLENSEKLLVPDRLRIALVGKGYVEFCDFA' A
#
# COMPACT_ATOMS: atom_id res chain seq x y z
N MET A 1 11.39 -17.25 6.50
CA MET A 1 10.60 -16.54 7.43
C MET A 1 9.48 -15.81 6.77
N ALA A 2 8.40 -16.35 6.92
CA ALA A 2 7.22 -15.69 6.43
C ALA A 2 6.92 -14.50 7.33
N GLY A 3 6.29 -13.53 6.84
CA GLY A 3 5.76 -12.49 7.65
C GLY A 3 6.60 -11.24 7.79
N ALA A 4 7.67 -11.14 7.06
CA ALA A 4 8.38 -9.87 7.03
C ALA A 4 7.47 -8.82 6.42
N SER A 5 7.25 -7.74 7.15
CA SER A 5 6.42 -6.65 6.66
C SER A 5 7.24 -5.75 5.75
N VAL A 6 6.60 -5.27 4.70
CA VAL A 6 7.21 -4.33 3.78
C VAL A 6 6.61 -2.96 4.05
N HIS A 7 7.45 -1.99 4.28
CA HIS A 7 7.04 -0.61 4.53
C HIS A 7 7.41 0.23 3.33
N ILE A 8 6.44 0.95 2.80
CA ILE A 8 6.60 1.73 1.58
C ILE A 8 6.24 3.17 1.89
N ASP A 9 7.15 4.09 1.55
CA ASP A 9 6.92 5.50 1.78
C ASP A 9 6.18 6.09 0.58
N CYS A 10 4.94 6.50 0.80
CA CYS A 10 4.11 7.04 -0.27
C CYS A 10 4.69 8.31 -0.89
N LYS A 11 5.56 9.01 -0.18
CA LYS A 11 6.17 10.22 -0.72
C LYS A 11 7.19 9.94 -1.82
N LYS A 12 7.66 8.71 -1.90
CA LYS A 12 8.69 8.32 -2.86
C LYS A 12 8.16 7.58 -4.06
N HIS A 13 6.85 7.43 -4.15
CA HIS A 13 6.23 6.65 -5.21
C HIS A 13 5.01 7.35 -5.76
N THR A 14 4.68 7.08 -7.00
CA THR A 14 3.44 7.59 -7.60
C THR A 14 2.29 6.67 -7.23
N VAL A 15 1.07 7.16 -7.44
CA VAL A 15 -0.12 6.34 -7.20
C VAL A 15 -0.09 5.09 -8.07
N SER A 16 0.37 5.23 -9.30
CA SER A 16 0.48 4.10 -10.21
C SER A 16 1.40 3.03 -9.65
N ASP A 17 2.53 3.43 -9.08
CA ASP A 17 3.45 2.49 -8.45
C ASP A 17 2.79 1.80 -7.26
N LEU A 18 2.07 2.55 -6.45
CA LEU A 18 1.41 1.99 -5.27
C LEU A 18 0.33 1.00 -5.66
N LEU A 19 -0.39 1.26 -6.75
CA LEU A 19 -1.38 0.32 -7.25
C LEU A 19 -0.74 -0.98 -7.68
N MET A 20 0.41 -0.92 -8.36
CA MET A 20 1.14 -2.11 -8.75
C MET A 20 1.60 -2.89 -7.53
N MET A 21 2.12 -2.19 -6.54
CA MET A 21 2.59 -2.83 -5.31
C MET A 21 1.43 -3.51 -4.57
N ALA A 22 0.27 -2.87 -4.54
CA ALA A 22 -0.91 -3.44 -3.91
C ALA A 22 -1.34 -4.72 -4.61
N ASN A 23 -1.31 -4.72 -5.93
CA ASN A 23 -1.66 -5.91 -6.69
C ASN A 23 -0.69 -7.05 -6.42
N VAL A 24 0.59 -6.75 -6.39
CA VAL A 24 1.61 -7.75 -6.09
C VAL A 24 1.42 -8.31 -4.69
N ALA A 25 1.13 -7.43 -3.73
CA ALA A 25 0.89 -7.86 -2.35
C ALA A 25 -0.29 -8.84 -2.29
N LYS A 26 -1.37 -8.54 -3.01
CA LYS A 26 -2.53 -9.41 -3.04
C LYS A 26 -2.19 -10.76 -3.67
N VAL A 27 -1.48 -10.74 -4.79
CA VAL A 27 -1.14 -11.96 -5.51
C VAL A 27 -0.27 -12.87 -4.67
N HIS A 28 0.69 -12.29 -3.96
CA HIS A 28 1.61 -13.07 -3.12
C HIS A 28 1.12 -13.22 -1.69
N LYS A 29 -0.04 -12.66 -1.37
CA LYS A 29 -0.64 -12.74 -0.03
C LYS A 29 0.31 -12.22 1.04
N ARG A 30 0.96 -11.11 0.75
CA ARG A 30 1.88 -10.45 1.67
C ARG A 30 1.35 -9.08 2.01
N ARG A 31 1.42 -8.73 3.28
CA ARG A 31 0.92 -7.44 3.75
C ARG A 31 1.97 -6.36 3.52
N ILE A 32 1.52 -5.20 3.05
CA ILE A 32 2.37 -4.04 2.91
C ILE A 32 1.79 -2.89 3.71
N PHE A 33 2.67 -2.02 4.21
CA PHE A 33 2.30 -0.85 4.99
C PHE A 33 2.71 0.40 4.21
N LEU A 34 1.73 1.23 3.89
CA LEU A 34 1.97 2.46 3.14
C LEU A 34 2.12 3.61 4.13
N GLU A 35 3.33 4.02 4.38
CA GLU A 35 3.63 5.10 5.30
C GLU A 35 3.44 6.45 4.63
N ASN A 36 3.10 7.45 5.44
CA ASN A 36 2.82 8.80 4.94
C ASN A 36 1.65 8.82 3.95
N SER A 37 0.66 7.97 4.20
CA SER A 37 -0.47 7.84 3.30
C SER A 37 -1.41 9.05 3.35
N GLU A 38 -1.21 9.96 4.30
CA GLU A 38 -1.98 11.19 4.32
C GLU A 38 -1.75 12.02 3.05
N LYS A 39 -0.65 11.78 2.35
CA LYS A 39 -0.38 12.41 1.07
C LYS A 39 -1.38 12.01 0.00
N LEU A 40 -1.98 10.83 0.14
CA LEU A 40 -2.88 10.30 -0.88
C LEU A 40 -4.26 10.91 -0.76
N LEU A 41 -4.88 11.16 -1.90
CA LEU A 41 -6.26 11.59 -1.92
C LEU A 41 -7.17 10.43 -1.58
N VAL A 42 -8.33 10.73 -1.02
CA VAL A 42 -9.26 9.68 -0.61
C VAL A 42 -9.62 8.72 -1.74
N PRO A 43 -9.92 9.21 -2.97
CA PRO A 43 -10.19 8.27 -4.07
C PRO A 43 -9.03 7.35 -4.37
N ASP A 44 -7.81 7.84 -4.26
CA ASP A 44 -6.63 7.03 -4.51
C ASP A 44 -6.46 5.96 -3.44
N ARG A 45 -6.70 6.32 -2.17
CA ARG A 45 -6.65 5.33 -1.09
C ARG A 45 -7.66 4.22 -1.31
N LEU A 46 -8.88 4.58 -1.70
CA LEU A 46 -9.93 3.59 -1.94
C LEU A 46 -9.54 2.65 -3.07
N ARG A 47 -8.95 3.20 -4.12
CA ARG A 47 -8.53 2.40 -5.26
C ARG A 47 -7.45 1.40 -4.87
N ILE A 48 -6.46 1.87 -4.12
CA ILE A 48 -5.37 1.02 -3.65
C ILE A 48 -5.92 -0.06 -2.73
N ALA A 49 -6.83 0.30 -1.84
CA ALA A 49 -7.42 -0.66 -0.92
C ALA A 49 -8.21 -1.74 -1.66
N LEU A 50 -8.94 -1.35 -2.69
CA LEU A 50 -9.69 -2.32 -3.50
C LEU A 50 -8.76 -3.28 -4.22
N VAL A 51 -7.68 -2.77 -4.80
CA VAL A 51 -6.72 -3.60 -5.51
C VAL A 51 -6.02 -4.55 -4.53
N GLY A 52 -5.65 -4.06 -3.37
CA GLY A 52 -4.88 -4.83 -2.40
C GLY A 52 -5.71 -5.77 -1.54
N LYS A 53 -7.01 -5.56 -1.45
CA LYS A 53 -7.96 -6.47 -0.78
C LYS A 53 -7.54 -6.90 0.62
N GLY A 54 -7.19 -5.99 1.46
CA GLY A 54 -6.84 -6.33 2.83
C GLY A 54 -5.38 -6.63 3.07
N TYR A 55 -4.57 -6.66 2.03
CA TYR A 55 -3.14 -6.83 2.20
C TYR A 55 -2.40 -5.50 2.24
N VAL A 56 -3.13 -4.40 2.22
CA VAL A 56 -2.56 -3.06 2.29
C VAL A 56 -3.05 -2.37 3.55
N GLU A 57 -2.12 -1.81 4.32
CA GLU A 57 -2.45 -1.00 5.48
C GLU A 57 -1.95 0.42 5.26
N PHE A 58 -2.77 1.38 5.65
CA PHE A 58 -2.41 2.79 5.50
C PHE A 58 -1.95 3.34 6.84
N CYS A 59 -0.74 3.91 6.83
CA CYS A 59 -0.18 4.56 8.01
C CYS A 59 -0.04 6.03 7.71
N ASP A 60 -0.82 6.87 8.38
CA ASP A 60 -0.84 8.31 8.10
C ASP A 60 0.43 9.02 8.58
N PHE A 61 1.17 8.38 9.44
CA PHE A 61 2.42 8.95 9.93
C PHE A 61 3.42 7.83 10.15
N ALA A 62 4.67 8.19 10.08
CA ALA A 62 5.73 7.21 10.29
C ALA A 62 5.95 6.93 11.76
#